data_4b99d03547a687a8969f29c7d593f396
#
_entry.id   4b99d03547a687a8969f29c7d593f396
#
_cell.length_a   1.000
_cell.length_b   1.000
_cell.length_c   1.000
_cell.angle_alpha   90.00
_cell.angle_beta   90.00
_cell.angle_gamma   90.00
#
_symmetry.space_group_name_H-M   'P 1'
#
loop_
_entity.id
_entity.type
_entity.pdbx_description
1 polymer ?
#
loop_
_entity_poly.entity_id
_entity_poly.type
_entity_poly.pdbx_seq_one_letter_code
_entity_poly.pdbx_strand_id
1 'polypeptide(L)'
;MPLSRNIRTFIRAARVAHLATADSGGQPLVIPICFVFDGNHIYSPIDEKPKQISPQRLKRLRNIAENPKVSLIIDRYDEDWQRLAYVLITGRGKILLRGTRHRRAVLLLRQKYPQYKRMTINERPMIVITPLRMRNWGNF
;
A
#
# COMPACT_ATOMS: atom_id res chain seq x y z
N MET A 1 -16.61 -5.69 -0.11
CA MET A 1 -16.60 -5.07 -1.47
C MET A 1 -16.31 -6.16 -2.49
N PRO A 2 -17.32 -6.54 -3.27
CA PRO A 2 -17.11 -7.61 -4.25
C PRO A 2 -16.23 -7.12 -5.40
N LEU A 3 -15.13 -7.81 -5.64
CA LEU A 3 -14.23 -7.55 -6.75
C LEU A 3 -14.25 -8.72 -7.72
N SER A 4 -14.14 -8.42 -9.01
CA SER A 4 -13.95 -9.47 -10.01
C SER A 4 -12.65 -10.20 -9.75
N ARG A 5 -12.59 -11.45 -10.18
CA ARG A 5 -11.39 -12.28 -10.07
C ARG A 5 -10.19 -11.64 -10.77
N ASN A 6 -10.41 -11.06 -11.95
CA ASN A 6 -9.34 -10.45 -12.73
C ASN A 6 -8.76 -9.21 -12.05
N ILE A 7 -9.60 -8.36 -11.47
CA ILE A 7 -9.14 -7.19 -10.72
C ILE A 7 -8.37 -7.62 -9.49
N ARG A 8 -8.86 -8.61 -8.77
CA ARG A 8 -8.20 -9.15 -7.59
C ARG A 8 -6.80 -9.69 -7.91
N THR A 9 -6.70 -10.45 -8.99
CA THR A 9 -5.42 -10.97 -9.50
C THR A 9 -4.47 -9.83 -9.89
N PHE A 10 -4.99 -8.82 -10.56
CA PHE A 10 -4.21 -7.64 -10.95
C PHE A 10 -3.62 -6.93 -9.73
N ILE A 11 -4.43 -6.70 -8.70
CA ILE A 11 -3.97 -6.05 -7.47
C ILE A 11 -2.88 -6.89 -6.79
N ARG A 12 -3.10 -8.20 -6.67
CA ARG A 12 -2.17 -9.10 -5.99
C ARG A 12 -0.84 -9.25 -6.72
N ALA A 13 -0.86 -9.22 -8.04
CA ALA A 13 0.34 -9.39 -8.85
C ALA A 13 1.20 -8.13 -8.94
N ALA A 14 0.62 -6.96 -8.69
CA ALA A 14 1.33 -5.69 -8.80
C ALA A 14 2.44 -5.60 -7.75
N ARG A 15 3.60 -5.10 -8.17
CA ARG A 15 4.78 -5.00 -7.31
C ARG A 15 4.91 -3.65 -6.63
N VAL A 16 4.33 -2.62 -7.21
CA VAL A 16 4.39 -1.26 -6.72
C VAL A 16 2.99 -0.64 -6.81
N ALA A 17 2.65 0.11 -5.80
CA ALA A 17 1.51 1.00 -5.81
C ALA A 17 1.99 2.41 -5.45
N HIS A 18 1.20 3.42 -5.76
CA HIS A 18 1.50 4.81 -5.40
C HIS A 18 0.48 5.26 -4.36
N LEU A 19 0.99 5.58 -3.18
CA LEU A 19 0.18 5.95 -2.02
C LEU A 19 0.20 7.46 -1.84
N ALA A 20 -0.98 8.05 -1.82
CA ALA A 20 -1.17 9.46 -1.54
C ALA A 20 -1.68 9.62 -0.10
N THR A 21 -1.01 10.50 0.64
CA THR A 21 -1.38 10.91 1.99
C THR A 21 -1.40 12.43 2.04
N ALA A 22 -2.02 12.99 3.06
CA ALA A 22 -2.01 14.43 3.28
C ALA A 22 -1.86 14.72 4.77
N ASP A 23 -1.29 15.88 5.09
CA ASP A 23 -1.23 16.33 6.49
C ASP A 23 -2.55 16.96 6.93
N SER A 24 -2.59 17.47 8.15
CA SER A 24 -3.79 18.12 8.70
C SER A 24 -4.19 19.39 7.93
N GLY A 25 -3.24 20.01 7.25
CA GLY A 25 -3.50 21.20 6.40
C GLY A 25 -3.86 20.85 4.97
N GLY A 26 -3.90 19.58 4.61
CA GLY A 26 -4.26 19.16 3.26
C GLY A 26 -3.11 19.10 2.27
N GLN A 27 -1.86 19.29 2.69
CA GLN A 27 -0.72 19.17 1.78
C GLN A 27 -0.54 17.72 1.37
N PRO A 28 -0.65 17.39 0.07
CA PRO A 28 -0.52 16.01 -0.39
C PRO A 28 0.93 15.56 -0.52
N LEU A 29 1.11 14.26 -0.36
CA LEU A 29 2.36 13.56 -0.62
C LEU A 29 2.04 12.27 -1.35
N VAL A 30 2.80 11.95 -2.40
CA VAL A 30 2.66 10.68 -3.14
C VAL A 30 4.00 9.98 -3.18
N ILE A 31 4.01 8.71 -2.80
CA ILE A 31 5.22 7.88 -2.83
C ILE A 31 4.91 6.47 -3.34
N PRO A 32 5.89 5.82 -4.00
CA PRO A 32 5.76 4.41 -4.34
C PRO A 32 5.90 3.54 -3.10
N ILE A 33 5.14 2.46 -3.05
CA ILE A 33 5.19 1.49 -1.95
C ILE A 33 5.17 0.06 -2.46
N CYS A 34 5.81 -0.83 -1.71
CA CYS A 34 5.55 -2.26 -1.78
C CYS A 34 4.37 -2.57 -0.88
N PHE A 35 3.57 -3.55 -1.25
CA PHE A 35 2.33 -3.85 -0.52
C PHE A 35 1.86 -5.28 -0.71
N VAL A 36 0.99 -5.73 0.18
CA VAL A 36 0.18 -6.93 -0.02
C VAL A 36 -1.30 -6.59 0.17
N PHE A 37 -2.13 -7.32 -0.56
CA PHE A 37 -3.59 -7.25 -0.44
C PHE A 37 -4.12 -8.60 0.02
N ASP A 38 -4.78 -8.64 1.16
CA ASP A 38 -5.31 -9.89 1.73
C ASP A 38 -6.77 -10.17 1.32
N GLY A 39 -7.33 -9.35 0.43
CA GLY A 39 -8.72 -9.41 0.03
C GLY A 39 -9.60 -8.38 0.71
N ASN A 40 -9.17 -7.84 1.84
CA ASN A 40 -9.91 -6.84 2.62
C ASN A 40 -9.10 -5.58 2.90
N HIS A 41 -7.81 -5.74 3.16
CA HIS A 41 -6.92 -4.65 3.54
C HIS A 41 -5.64 -4.69 2.72
N ILE A 42 -5.01 -3.53 2.63
CA ILE A 42 -3.70 -3.37 2.01
C ILE A 42 -2.71 -3.04 3.11
N TYR A 43 -1.57 -3.73 3.10
CA TYR A 43 -0.51 -3.54 4.08
C TYR A 43 0.77 -3.12 3.38
N SER A 44 1.45 -2.13 3.93
CA SER A 44 2.73 -1.66 3.44
C SER A 44 3.68 -1.42 4.61
N PRO A 45 4.88 -2.03 4.61
CA PRO A 45 5.80 -1.89 5.72
C PRO A 45 6.65 -0.63 5.57
N ILE A 46 7.22 -0.19 6.68
CA ILE A 46 8.39 0.67 6.66
C ILE A 46 9.58 -0.27 6.61
N ASP A 47 10.25 -0.33 5.48
CA ASP A 47 11.27 -1.34 5.19
C ASP A 47 12.71 -0.84 5.33
N GLU A 48 12.91 0.45 5.58
CA GLU A 48 14.24 1.01 5.82
C GLU A 48 14.59 0.98 7.31
N LYS A 49 15.88 0.85 7.61
CA LYS A 49 16.36 0.99 8.98
C LYS A 49 16.09 2.41 9.50
N PRO A 50 15.81 2.61 10.82
CA PRO A 50 15.47 3.94 11.34
C PRO A 50 16.44 5.04 10.96
N LYS A 51 17.75 4.74 10.90
CA LYS A 51 18.78 5.71 10.49
C LYS A 51 18.76 6.04 9.00
N GLN A 52 18.08 5.24 8.20
CA GLN A 52 18.03 5.35 6.74
C GLN A 52 16.66 5.73 6.22
N ILE A 53 15.67 5.91 7.10
CA ILE A 53 14.34 6.30 6.69
C ILE A 53 14.40 7.72 6.12
N SER A 54 13.98 7.87 4.86
CA SER A 54 13.93 9.17 4.21
C SER A 54 12.92 10.09 4.91
N PRO A 55 13.12 11.42 4.85
CA PRO A 55 12.13 12.37 5.39
C PRO A 55 10.73 12.16 4.83
N GLN A 56 10.60 11.76 3.55
CA GLN A 56 9.32 11.52 2.91
C GLN A 56 8.59 10.32 3.51
N ARG A 57 9.31 9.28 3.92
CA ARG A 57 8.67 8.12 4.55
C ARG A 57 8.23 8.41 5.98
N LEU A 58 9.01 9.19 6.72
CA LEU A 58 8.58 9.71 8.02
C LEU A 58 7.38 10.63 7.89
N LYS A 59 7.37 11.47 6.87
CA LYS A 59 6.24 12.36 6.57
C LYS A 59 4.97 11.56 6.29
N ARG A 60 5.07 10.45 5.57
CA ARG A 60 3.92 9.56 5.31
C ARG A 60 3.29 9.06 6.60
N LEU A 61 4.10 8.59 7.54
CA LEU A 61 3.60 8.12 8.84
C LEU A 61 2.92 9.24 9.61
N ARG A 62 3.53 10.43 9.65
CA ARG A 62 2.94 11.59 10.31
C ARG A 62 1.63 12.01 9.63
N ASN A 63 1.60 12.01 8.32
CA ASN A 63 0.40 12.34 7.56
C ASN A 63 -0.77 11.44 7.95
N ILE A 64 -0.54 10.12 7.98
CA ILE A 64 -1.58 9.15 8.33
C ILE A 64 -2.04 9.34 9.78
N ALA A 65 -1.12 9.66 10.70
CA ALA A 65 -1.47 9.92 12.09
C ALA A 65 -2.35 11.17 12.23
N GLU A 66 -2.07 12.20 11.43
CA GLU A 66 -2.83 13.46 11.46
C GLU A 66 -4.12 13.38 10.64
N ASN A 67 -4.07 12.68 9.50
CA ASN A 67 -5.16 12.62 8.54
C ASN A 67 -5.26 11.20 7.98
N PRO A 68 -6.26 10.45 8.40
CA PRO A 68 -6.37 9.05 7.99
C PRO A 68 -6.84 8.86 6.55
N LYS A 69 -7.27 9.90 5.86
CA LYS A 69 -7.74 9.79 4.47
C LYS A 69 -6.56 9.55 3.55
N VAL A 70 -6.63 8.47 2.76
CA VAL A 70 -5.57 8.09 1.83
C VAL A 70 -6.17 7.68 0.49
N SER A 71 -5.34 7.73 -0.54
CA SER A 71 -5.64 7.18 -1.85
C SER A 71 -4.46 6.37 -2.35
N LEU A 72 -4.75 5.35 -3.12
CA LEU A 72 -3.74 4.45 -3.65
C LEU A 72 -4.10 4.10 -5.08
N ILE A 73 -3.11 4.14 -5.97
CA ILE A 73 -3.32 3.71 -7.36
C ILE A 73 -2.36 2.59 -7.70
N ILE A 74 -2.90 1.58 -8.37
CA ILE A 74 -2.16 0.46 -8.94
C ILE A 74 -2.45 0.50 -10.43
N ASP A 75 -1.41 0.60 -11.24
CA ASP A 75 -1.60 0.80 -12.67
C ASP A 75 -0.65 -0.07 -13.49
N ARG A 76 -1.02 -0.25 -14.74
CA ARG A 76 -0.17 -0.88 -15.74
C ARG A 76 -0.14 0.03 -16.97
N TYR A 77 1.05 0.43 -17.35
CA TYR A 77 1.29 1.07 -18.63
C TYR A 77 1.80 0.05 -19.64
N ASP A 78 1.33 0.17 -20.87
CA ASP A 78 1.76 -0.64 -22.00
C ASP A 78 1.64 0.20 -23.25
N GLU A 79 2.60 0.10 -24.17
CA GLU A 79 2.53 0.82 -25.44
C GLU A 79 1.35 0.33 -26.30
N ASP A 80 0.90 -0.90 -26.10
CA ASP A 80 -0.39 -1.35 -26.56
C ASP A 80 -1.46 -0.85 -25.58
N TRP A 81 -2.14 0.22 -25.95
CA TRP A 81 -3.10 0.90 -25.07
C TRP A 81 -4.32 0.05 -24.75
N GLN A 82 -4.57 -1.03 -25.49
CA GLN A 82 -5.63 -1.97 -25.11
C GLN A 82 -5.30 -2.73 -23.82
N ARG A 83 -4.04 -2.68 -23.37
CA ARG A 83 -3.58 -3.33 -22.16
C ARG A 83 -3.47 -2.38 -20.96
N LEU A 84 -3.79 -1.11 -21.16
CA LEU A 84 -3.79 -0.15 -20.06
C LEU A 84 -4.85 -0.53 -19.01
N ALA A 85 -4.50 -0.38 -17.75
CA ALA A 85 -5.42 -0.65 -16.64
C ALA A 85 -4.98 0.09 -15.39
N TYR A 86 -5.93 0.47 -14.57
CA TYR A 86 -5.64 0.93 -13.21
C TYR A 86 -6.77 0.61 -12.25
N VAL A 87 -6.40 0.50 -10.99
CA VAL A 87 -7.33 0.44 -9.86
C VAL A 87 -7.01 1.59 -8.93
N LEU A 88 -8.00 2.43 -8.66
CA LEU A 88 -7.91 3.53 -7.73
C LEU A 88 -8.66 3.16 -6.46
N ILE A 89 -7.97 3.20 -5.34
CA ILE A 89 -8.53 2.86 -4.04
C ILE A 89 -8.47 4.10 -3.16
N THR A 90 -9.62 4.51 -2.64
CA THR A 90 -9.68 5.52 -1.59
C THR A 90 -10.09 4.83 -0.29
N GLY A 91 -9.51 5.27 0.81
CA GLY A 91 -9.77 4.60 2.08
C GLY A 91 -9.17 5.34 3.26
N ARG A 92 -8.98 4.61 4.32
CA ARG A 92 -8.41 5.12 5.57
C ARG A 92 -7.14 4.35 5.92
N GLY A 93 -6.12 5.10 6.29
CA GLY A 93 -4.86 4.55 6.73
C GLY A 93 -4.76 4.52 8.25
N LYS A 94 -4.08 3.51 8.75
CA LYS A 94 -3.77 3.35 10.17
C LYS A 94 -2.37 2.76 10.28
N ILE A 95 -1.71 3.02 11.40
CA ILE A 95 -0.37 2.50 11.67
C ILE A 95 -0.48 1.42 12.74
N LEU A 96 0.02 0.23 12.41
CA LEU A 96 0.15 -0.88 13.35
C LEU A 96 1.60 -1.02 13.76
N LEU A 97 1.85 -1.09 15.06
CA LEU A 97 3.20 -1.26 15.60
C LEU A 97 3.49 -2.73 15.94
N ARG A 98 2.46 -3.50 16.27
CA ARG A 98 2.54 -4.89 16.72
C ARG A 98 1.17 -5.55 16.67
N GLY A 99 1.12 -6.82 17.03
CA GLY A 99 -0.12 -7.58 17.16
C GLY A 99 -0.31 -8.61 16.06
N THR A 100 -1.43 -9.32 16.11
CA THR A 100 -1.72 -10.44 15.21
C THR A 100 -1.80 -10.00 13.75
N ARG A 101 -2.46 -8.87 13.48
CA ARG A 101 -2.56 -8.34 12.11
C ARG A 101 -1.21 -7.93 11.57
N HIS A 102 -0.38 -7.30 12.42
CA HIS A 102 0.97 -6.91 12.05
C HIS A 102 1.80 -8.14 11.66
N ARG A 103 1.78 -9.18 12.48
CA ARG A 103 2.52 -10.43 12.20
C ARG A 103 2.03 -11.11 10.92
N ARG A 104 0.72 -11.15 10.70
CA ARG A 104 0.16 -11.72 9.47
C ARG A 104 0.59 -10.94 8.23
N ALA A 105 0.57 -9.62 8.31
CA ALA A 105 1.01 -8.76 7.22
C ALA A 105 2.50 -9.02 6.89
N VAL A 106 3.34 -9.16 7.91
CA VAL A 106 4.76 -9.48 7.71
C VAL A 106 4.93 -10.81 6.95
N LEU A 107 4.18 -11.85 7.33
CA LEU A 107 4.24 -13.13 6.64
C LEU A 107 3.86 -13.00 5.16
N LEU A 108 2.77 -12.29 4.86
CA LEU A 108 2.30 -12.09 3.50
C LEU A 108 3.30 -11.29 2.67
N LEU A 109 3.91 -10.26 3.27
CA LEU A 109 4.92 -9.45 2.60
C LEU A 109 6.18 -10.27 2.28
N ARG A 110 6.63 -11.10 3.22
CA ARG A 110 7.79 -11.97 3.01
C ARG A 110 7.54 -13.05 1.96
N GLN A 111 6.31 -13.51 1.81
CA GLN A 111 5.94 -14.44 0.73
C GLN A 111 5.95 -13.73 -0.63
N LYS A 112 5.47 -12.50 -0.70
CA LYS A 112 5.41 -11.75 -1.95
C LYS A 112 6.77 -11.19 -2.38
N TYR A 113 7.54 -10.67 -1.43
CA TYR A 113 8.82 -10.02 -1.67
C TYR A 113 9.92 -10.77 -0.91
N PRO A 114 10.67 -11.67 -1.57
CA PRO A 114 11.70 -12.47 -0.88
C PRO A 114 12.74 -11.67 -0.12
N GLN A 115 13.02 -10.44 -0.56
CA GLN A 115 13.96 -9.54 0.11
C GLN A 115 13.57 -9.25 1.56
N TYR A 116 12.27 -9.24 1.86
CA TYR A 116 11.79 -8.97 3.23
C TYR A 116 12.10 -10.09 4.22
N LYS A 117 12.47 -11.28 3.73
CA LYS A 117 12.92 -12.38 4.61
C LYS A 117 14.21 -12.05 5.36
N ARG A 118 15.03 -11.13 4.80
CA ARG A 118 16.31 -10.71 5.36
C ARG A 118 16.21 -9.39 6.10
N MET A 119 15.02 -8.80 6.20
CA MET A 119 14.80 -7.49 6.78
C MET A 119 13.93 -7.60 8.03
N THR A 120 14.15 -6.72 9.00
CA THR A 120 13.45 -6.73 10.27
C THR A 120 12.13 -5.95 10.21
N ILE A 121 11.34 -6.16 9.16
CA ILE A 121 10.04 -5.48 9.00
C ILE A 121 9.06 -5.84 10.13
N ASN A 122 9.27 -6.98 10.79
CA ASN A 122 8.49 -7.40 11.96
C ASN A 122 8.67 -6.47 13.17
N GLU A 123 9.75 -5.68 13.19
CA GLU A 123 10.06 -4.74 14.28
C GLU A 123 9.71 -3.29 13.91
N ARG A 124 9.04 -3.10 12.77
CA ARG A 124 8.80 -1.77 12.22
C ARG A 124 7.31 -1.47 12.08
N PRO A 125 6.96 -0.18 11.97
CA PRO A 125 5.58 0.19 11.71
C PRO A 125 5.05 -0.42 10.41
N MET A 126 3.78 -0.78 10.43
CA MET A 126 3.05 -1.29 9.28
C MET A 126 1.89 -0.35 9.01
N ILE A 127 1.79 0.14 7.76
CA ILE A 127 0.62 0.89 7.32
C ILE A 127 -0.43 -0.13 6.91
N VAL A 128 -1.64 0.02 7.45
CA VAL A 128 -2.81 -0.72 6.99
C VAL A 128 -3.79 0.26 6.37
N ILE A 129 -4.27 -0.07 5.18
CA ILE A 129 -5.25 0.71 4.45
C ILE A 129 -6.53 -0.10 4.37
N THR A 130 -7.61 0.49 4.88
CA THR A 130 -8.96 -0.06 4.76
C THR A 130 -9.62 0.59 3.56
N PRO A 131 -9.83 -0.16 2.46
CA PRO A 131 -10.51 0.40 1.29
C PRO A 131 -11.96 0.76 1.63
N LEU A 132 -12.37 1.95 1.24
CA LEU A 132 -13.75 2.42 1.34
C LEU A 132 -14.41 2.46 -0.03
N ARG A 133 -13.63 2.72 -1.08
CA ARG A 133 -14.12 2.78 -2.45
C ARG A 133 -13.02 2.32 -3.39
N MET A 134 -13.41 1.48 -4.36
CA MET A 134 -12.52 1.07 -5.45
C MET A 134 -13.14 1.42 -6.78
N ARG A 135 -12.34 2.01 -7.65
CA ARG A 135 -12.69 2.29 -9.04
C ARG A 135 -11.65 1.67 -9.93
N ASN A 136 -12.06 1.17 -11.06
CA ASN A 136 -11.16 0.57 -12.02
C ASN A 136 -11.44 1.05 -13.42
N TRP A 137 -10.43 0.97 -14.24
CA TRP A 137 -10.51 1.32 -15.66
C TRP A 137 -9.53 0.46 -16.43
N GLY A 138 -9.93 0.02 -17.61
CA GLY A 138 -9.07 -0.71 -18.54
C GLY A 138 -9.34 -2.20 -18.57
N ASN A 139 -8.38 -2.93 -19.09
CA ASN A 139 -8.47 -4.37 -19.32
C ASN A 139 -7.61 -5.13 -18.31
N PHE A 140 -8.25 -6.01 -17.59
CA PHE A 140 -7.60 -6.81 -16.55
C PHE A 140 -7.44 -8.27 -16.96
#